data_9081fca4e9a0d6e8521a376ca91d02cc
#
_entry.id   9081fca4e9a0d6e8521a376ca91d02cc
#
_cell.length_a   1.000
_cell.length_b   1.000
_cell.length_c   1.000
_cell.angle_alpha   90.00
_cell.angle_beta   90.00
_cell.angle_gamma   90.00
#
_symmetry.space_group_name_H-M   'P 1'
#
loop_
_entity.id
_entity.type
_entity.pdbx_description
1 polymer ?
#
loop_
_entity_poly.entity_id
_entity_poly.type
_entity_poly.pdbx_seq_one_letter_code
_entity_poly.pdbx_strand_id
1 'polypeptide(L)'
;MKVLVVQQRMGIGDMVIFLPYVHAISKKFQSQVSLLVKKNSKAEQLCQNDQHIEEIIYLDRNKNNSGRHDGWLGFFKLLKEIKEKKFDKIFIFNGSLRFLLLAKLCGIKSIFQYPLFTKKNNIVLTAKNFTEKFVKSTVSTQPIITLDKKNVKEAKEKYSFSKDFKHICIGFSASGPTKRWHIENYIKLAEEINKKMPCKFYLAGGKNDHELFTKFFNSSVANNCISFKDLTIQETLPIIQNCNIYIGNDTGWLHISSALHKKCLALFMDSPAQAYGTYSRNIYLVFPEGETEETTTHNTLGKEKISFENVLSKSLDLLN
;
A
#
# COMPACT_ATOMS: atom_id res chain seq x y z
N MET A 1 -27.47 -2.45 -9.63
CA MET A 1 -26.92 -1.07 -9.66
C MET A 1 -25.42 -1.20 -9.84
N LYS A 2 -24.84 -0.50 -10.83
CA LYS A 2 -23.40 -0.55 -11.11
C LYS A 2 -22.72 0.72 -10.60
N VAL A 3 -21.68 0.58 -9.82
CA VAL A 3 -20.95 1.69 -9.20
C VAL A 3 -19.49 1.69 -9.66
N LEU A 4 -19.02 2.82 -10.17
CA LEU A 4 -17.60 3.00 -10.54
C LEU A 4 -16.89 3.84 -9.48
N VAL A 5 -15.73 3.39 -9.03
CA VAL A 5 -14.84 4.16 -8.16
C VAL A 5 -13.56 4.49 -8.92
N VAL A 6 -13.20 5.76 -8.99
CA VAL A 6 -12.01 6.25 -9.70
C VAL A 6 -10.95 6.66 -8.68
N GLN A 7 -9.83 5.93 -8.65
CA GLN A 7 -8.66 6.25 -7.85
C GLN A 7 -7.41 6.23 -8.76
N GLN A 8 -6.85 7.40 -9.07
CA GLN A 8 -5.77 7.53 -10.07
C GLN A 8 -4.35 7.64 -9.47
N ARG A 9 -4.19 7.57 -8.16
CA ARG A 9 -2.86 7.56 -7.54
C ARG A 9 -2.12 6.28 -7.92
N MET A 10 -0.79 6.35 -8.01
CA MET A 10 -0.03 5.33 -8.74
C MET A 10 0.52 4.18 -7.89
N GLY A 11 0.65 4.38 -6.59
CA GLY A 11 1.37 3.45 -5.73
C GLY A 11 0.53 2.26 -5.26
N ILE A 12 1.19 1.15 -4.94
CA ILE A 12 0.58 0.02 -4.23
C ILE A 12 0.03 0.49 -2.88
N GLY A 13 0.82 1.28 -2.14
CA GLY A 13 0.40 1.86 -0.86
C GLY A 13 -0.85 2.73 -1.00
N ASP A 14 -0.90 3.59 -2.02
CA ASP A 14 -2.10 4.39 -2.29
C ASP A 14 -3.34 3.51 -2.52
N MET A 15 -3.20 2.40 -3.24
CA MET A 15 -4.33 1.48 -3.48
C MET A 15 -4.83 0.87 -2.18
N VAL A 16 -3.92 0.38 -1.35
CA VAL A 16 -4.25 -0.23 -0.06
C VAL A 16 -4.93 0.77 0.88
N ILE A 17 -4.40 2.00 1.01
CA ILE A 17 -4.96 3.07 1.84
C ILE A 17 -6.40 3.42 1.42
N PHE A 18 -6.76 3.26 0.15
CA PHE A 18 -8.09 3.59 -0.36
C PHE A 18 -9.11 2.42 -0.22
N LEU A 19 -8.71 1.20 0.08
CA LEU A 19 -9.63 0.05 0.24
C LEU A 19 -10.77 0.29 1.23
N PRO A 20 -10.57 0.91 2.41
CA PRO A 20 -11.67 1.14 3.36
C PRO A 20 -12.81 1.97 2.76
N TYR A 21 -12.49 2.94 1.93
CA TYR A 21 -13.46 3.82 1.29
C TYR A 21 -14.21 3.12 0.17
N VAL A 22 -13.51 2.28 -0.59
CA VAL A 22 -14.11 1.39 -1.61
C VAL A 22 -15.10 0.43 -0.95
N HIS A 23 -14.69 -0.23 0.14
CA HIS A 23 -15.53 -1.15 0.90
C HIS A 23 -16.75 -0.45 1.52
N ALA A 24 -16.59 0.77 2.05
CA ALA A 24 -17.70 1.55 2.59
C ALA A 24 -18.74 1.91 1.52
N ILE A 25 -18.30 2.26 0.30
CA ILE A 25 -19.18 2.52 -0.83
C ILE A 25 -19.91 1.23 -1.24
N SER A 26 -19.21 0.11 -1.40
CA SER A 26 -19.81 -1.18 -1.71
C SER A 26 -20.87 -1.57 -0.69
N LYS A 27 -20.56 -1.50 0.60
CA LYS A 27 -21.50 -1.79 1.70
C LYS A 27 -22.73 -0.88 1.66
N LYS A 28 -22.53 0.44 1.45
CA LYS A 28 -23.63 1.42 1.39
C LYS A 28 -24.63 1.07 0.31
N PHE A 29 -24.18 0.63 -0.83
CA PHE A 29 -25.05 0.33 -1.97
C PHE A 29 -25.41 -1.16 -2.09
N GLN A 30 -24.93 -2.01 -1.17
CA GLN A 30 -25.12 -3.46 -1.19
C GLN A 30 -24.82 -4.06 -2.57
N SER A 31 -23.73 -3.58 -3.17
CA SER A 31 -23.30 -3.94 -4.53
C SER A 31 -21.79 -3.90 -4.60
N GLN A 32 -21.21 -4.86 -5.30
CA GLN A 32 -19.80 -4.79 -5.65
C GLN A 32 -19.54 -3.54 -6.52
N VAL A 33 -18.33 -3.03 -6.47
CA VAL A 33 -17.93 -1.85 -7.23
C VAL A 33 -16.87 -2.19 -8.26
N SER A 34 -16.89 -1.49 -9.39
CA SER A 34 -15.79 -1.53 -10.36
C SER A 34 -14.77 -0.44 -10.03
N LEU A 35 -13.49 -0.74 -10.13
CA LEU A 35 -12.40 0.22 -9.88
C LEU A 35 -11.75 0.69 -11.18
N LEU A 36 -11.63 2.00 -11.37
CA LEU A 36 -10.78 2.60 -12.40
C LEU A 36 -9.50 3.10 -11.76
N VAL A 37 -8.42 2.37 -11.95
CA VAL A 37 -7.13 2.56 -11.28
C VAL A 37 -5.95 2.43 -12.24
N LYS A 38 -4.78 2.93 -11.88
CA LYS A 38 -3.55 2.74 -12.67
C LYS A 38 -2.98 1.33 -12.47
N LYS A 39 -2.35 0.79 -13.52
CA LYS A 39 -1.72 -0.54 -13.49
C LYS A 39 -0.66 -0.71 -12.39
N ASN A 40 0.07 0.38 -12.09
CA ASN A 40 1.10 0.38 -11.03
C ASN A 40 0.52 0.19 -9.62
N SER A 41 -0.78 0.38 -9.43
CA SER A 41 -1.47 0.12 -8.15
C SER A 41 -1.48 -1.36 -7.78
N LYS A 42 -1.27 -2.28 -8.74
CA LYS A 42 -1.36 -3.73 -8.56
C LYS A 42 -2.71 -4.19 -7.97
N ALA A 43 -3.78 -3.42 -8.21
CA ALA A 43 -5.09 -3.67 -7.64
C ALA A 43 -5.61 -5.10 -7.91
N GLU A 44 -5.39 -5.64 -9.11
CA GLU A 44 -5.79 -7.00 -9.46
C GLU A 44 -5.15 -8.07 -8.56
N GLN A 45 -3.87 -7.88 -8.23
CA GLN A 45 -3.13 -8.80 -7.36
C GLN A 45 -3.49 -8.62 -5.86
N LEU A 46 -3.85 -7.40 -5.45
CA LEU A 46 -4.24 -7.10 -4.08
C LEU A 46 -5.68 -7.52 -3.75
N CYS A 47 -6.58 -7.42 -4.73
CA CYS A 47 -8.02 -7.52 -4.52
C CYS A 47 -8.65 -8.80 -5.10
N GLN A 48 -7.86 -9.81 -5.42
CA GLN A 48 -8.34 -11.03 -6.08
C GLN A 48 -9.48 -11.73 -5.33
N ASN A 49 -9.44 -11.70 -4.00
CA ASN A 49 -10.46 -12.33 -3.14
C ASN A 49 -11.35 -11.28 -2.44
N ASP A 50 -11.40 -10.06 -2.96
CA ASP A 50 -12.17 -8.98 -2.34
C ASP A 50 -13.62 -9.02 -2.79
N GLN A 51 -14.51 -9.42 -1.88
CA GLN A 51 -15.94 -9.54 -2.14
C GLN A 51 -16.65 -8.21 -2.43
N HIS A 52 -16.00 -7.07 -2.23
CA HIS A 52 -16.53 -5.73 -2.47
C HIS A 52 -16.24 -5.22 -3.88
N ILE A 53 -15.34 -5.87 -4.62
CA ILE A 53 -14.85 -5.43 -5.92
C ILE A 53 -15.27 -6.44 -6.98
N GLU A 54 -15.98 -5.97 -8.01
CA GLU A 54 -16.46 -6.77 -9.15
C GLU A 54 -15.38 -6.89 -10.22
N GLU A 55 -14.77 -5.76 -10.59
CA GLU A 55 -13.77 -5.72 -11.66
C GLU A 55 -12.76 -4.59 -11.45
N ILE A 56 -11.59 -4.76 -12.04
CA ILE A 56 -10.53 -3.75 -12.13
C ILE A 56 -10.44 -3.28 -13.58
N ILE A 57 -10.63 -1.97 -13.79
CA ILE A 57 -10.46 -1.30 -15.08
C ILE A 57 -9.16 -0.51 -15.01
N TYR A 58 -8.25 -0.75 -15.95
CA TYR A 58 -6.97 -0.06 -15.92
C TYR A 58 -6.99 1.25 -16.67
N LEU A 59 -6.66 2.32 -15.96
CA LEU A 59 -6.37 3.63 -16.51
C LEU A 59 -4.92 3.66 -17.00
N ASP A 60 -4.73 3.50 -18.30
CA ASP A 60 -3.43 3.58 -18.93
C ASP A 60 -3.11 5.05 -19.29
N ARG A 61 -2.51 5.75 -18.32
CA ARG A 61 -2.01 7.13 -18.47
C ARG A 61 -0.62 7.25 -17.85
N ASN A 62 0.29 7.86 -18.55
CA ASN A 62 1.66 8.05 -18.10
C ASN A 62 2.12 9.52 -18.22
N LYS A 63 3.29 9.82 -17.61
CA LYS A 63 3.86 11.17 -17.62
C LYS A 63 4.26 11.67 -19.02
N ASN A 64 4.60 10.75 -19.92
CA ASN A 64 5.06 11.06 -21.26
C ASN A 64 3.93 11.14 -22.28
N ASN A 65 2.67 11.14 -21.84
CA ASN A 65 1.48 11.17 -22.69
C ASN A 65 1.43 10.09 -23.78
N SER A 66 2.03 8.93 -23.53
CA SER A 66 2.09 7.79 -24.47
C SER A 66 1.16 6.64 -24.08
N GLY A 67 0.40 6.78 -23.00
CA GLY A 67 -0.58 5.77 -22.58
C GLY A 67 -1.81 5.77 -23.48
N ARG A 68 -2.48 4.61 -23.55
CA ARG A 68 -3.69 4.41 -24.38
C ARG A 68 -4.80 5.43 -24.11
N HIS A 69 -4.88 5.94 -22.85
CA HIS A 69 -5.90 6.88 -22.41
C HIS A 69 -5.37 8.32 -22.26
N ASP A 70 -4.17 8.61 -22.80
CA ASP A 70 -3.63 9.96 -22.80
C ASP A 70 -4.15 10.80 -23.97
N GLY A 71 -4.00 12.13 -23.84
CA GLY A 71 -4.46 13.10 -24.81
C GLY A 71 -5.98 13.07 -25.05
N TRP A 72 -6.38 13.65 -26.17
CA TRP A 72 -7.79 13.79 -26.56
C TRP A 72 -8.35 12.47 -27.12
N LEU A 73 -7.61 11.82 -28.00
CA LEU A 73 -8.01 10.52 -28.56
C LEU A 73 -8.11 9.44 -27.48
N GLY A 74 -7.16 9.43 -26.54
CA GLY A 74 -7.20 8.50 -25.40
C GLY A 74 -8.39 8.77 -24.46
N PHE A 75 -8.86 10.03 -24.36
CA PHE A 75 -10.08 10.34 -23.63
C PHE A 75 -11.31 9.67 -24.27
N PHE A 76 -11.46 9.74 -25.58
CA PHE A 76 -12.58 9.09 -26.27
C PHE A 76 -12.54 7.57 -26.22
N LYS A 77 -11.33 6.97 -26.23
CA LYS A 77 -11.18 5.52 -25.98
C LYS A 77 -11.73 5.14 -24.61
N LEU A 78 -11.27 5.85 -23.55
CA LEU A 78 -11.75 5.62 -22.20
C LEU A 78 -13.26 5.88 -22.09
N LEU A 79 -13.77 6.93 -22.74
CA LEU A 79 -15.20 7.25 -22.78
C LEU A 79 -16.03 6.07 -23.33
N LYS A 80 -15.59 5.49 -24.46
CA LYS A 80 -16.26 4.34 -25.06
C LYS A 80 -16.27 3.14 -24.10
N GLU A 81 -15.12 2.80 -23.52
CA GLU A 81 -14.98 1.67 -22.58
C GLU A 81 -15.89 1.82 -21.35
N ILE A 82 -15.94 3.03 -20.75
CA ILE A 82 -16.77 3.26 -19.55
C ILE A 82 -18.26 3.33 -19.90
N LYS A 83 -18.61 3.92 -21.05
CA LYS A 83 -20.00 4.04 -21.49
C LYS A 83 -20.65 2.66 -21.77
N GLU A 84 -19.91 1.74 -22.36
CA GLU A 84 -20.37 0.35 -22.64
C GLU A 84 -20.74 -0.41 -21.36
N LYS A 85 -20.10 -0.08 -20.22
CA LYS A 85 -20.35 -0.72 -18.91
C LYS A 85 -21.63 -0.26 -18.22
N LYS A 86 -22.21 0.89 -18.62
CA LYS A 86 -23.51 1.42 -18.13
C LYS A 86 -23.56 1.60 -16.61
N PHE A 87 -22.62 2.36 -16.04
CA PHE A 87 -22.60 2.68 -14.61
C PHE A 87 -23.73 3.64 -14.21
N ASP A 88 -24.37 3.39 -13.08
CA ASP A 88 -25.41 4.24 -12.48
C ASP A 88 -24.81 5.37 -11.65
N LYS A 89 -23.70 5.08 -10.96
CA LYS A 89 -23.02 6.00 -10.02
C LYS A 89 -21.51 5.98 -10.23
N ILE A 90 -20.88 7.11 -9.95
CA ILE A 90 -19.42 7.24 -9.97
C ILE A 90 -18.92 8.03 -8.78
N PHE A 91 -17.87 7.49 -8.12
CA PHE A 91 -17.12 8.16 -7.05
C PHE A 91 -15.72 8.48 -7.55
N ILE A 92 -15.36 9.77 -7.60
CA ILE A 92 -14.11 10.25 -8.17
C ILE A 92 -13.25 10.84 -7.05
N PHE A 93 -12.26 10.10 -6.61
CA PHE A 93 -11.32 10.47 -5.54
C PHE A 93 -10.22 11.44 -6.02
N ASN A 94 -10.59 12.39 -6.86
CA ASN A 94 -9.73 13.48 -7.30
C ASN A 94 -10.57 14.66 -7.84
N GLY A 95 -9.95 15.84 -7.94
CA GLY A 95 -10.58 17.06 -8.48
C GLY A 95 -10.36 17.28 -9.98
N SER A 96 -10.36 16.24 -10.80
CA SER A 96 -10.07 16.33 -12.24
C SER A 96 -11.32 16.60 -13.06
N LEU A 97 -11.32 17.70 -13.82
CA LEU A 97 -12.37 18.02 -14.81
C LEU A 97 -12.53 16.89 -15.85
N ARG A 98 -11.45 16.21 -16.21
CA ARG A 98 -11.46 15.10 -17.17
C ARG A 98 -12.42 13.99 -16.75
N PHE A 99 -12.39 13.56 -15.49
CA PHE A 99 -13.28 12.50 -15.00
C PHE A 99 -14.72 12.98 -14.79
N LEU A 100 -14.91 14.26 -14.45
CA LEU A 100 -16.23 14.85 -14.40
C LEU A 100 -16.88 14.86 -15.79
N LEU A 101 -16.14 15.29 -16.80
CA LEU A 101 -16.60 15.29 -18.20
C LEU A 101 -16.86 13.86 -18.70
N LEU A 102 -15.96 12.93 -18.39
CA LEU A 102 -16.14 11.50 -18.70
C LEU A 102 -17.48 10.98 -18.16
N ALA A 103 -17.75 11.23 -16.88
CA ALA A 103 -18.97 10.77 -16.22
C ALA A 103 -20.23 11.36 -16.86
N LYS A 104 -20.23 12.67 -17.17
CA LYS A 104 -21.34 13.34 -17.84
C LYS A 104 -21.60 12.78 -19.25
N LEU A 105 -20.55 12.61 -20.05
CA LEU A 105 -20.66 12.09 -21.42
C LEU A 105 -21.03 10.60 -21.46
N CYS A 106 -20.71 9.84 -20.41
CA CYS A 106 -21.20 8.46 -20.23
C CYS A 106 -22.68 8.40 -19.82
N GLY A 107 -23.33 9.54 -19.48
CA GLY A 107 -24.71 9.57 -19.02
C GLY A 107 -24.89 9.06 -17.58
N ILE A 108 -23.83 9.07 -16.75
CA ILE A 108 -23.92 8.60 -15.36
C ILE A 108 -24.74 9.59 -14.54
N LYS A 109 -25.83 9.12 -13.93
CA LYS A 109 -26.82 10.00 -13.26
C LYS A 109 -26.31 10.57 -11.93
N SER A 110 -25.55 9.79 -11.15
CA SER A 110 -25.07 10.20 -9.84
C SER A 110 -23.54 10.31 -9.84
N ILE A 111 -23.05 11.55 -9.80
CA ILE A 111 -21.62 11.85 -9.84
C ILE A 111 -21.20 12.44 -8.50
N PHE A 112 -20.29 11.77 -7.81
CA PHE A 112 -19.68 12.17 -6.55
C PHE A 112 -18.19 12.40 -6.79
N GLN A 113 -17.73 13.63 -6.54
CA GLN A 113 -16.36 14.00 -6.83
C GLN A 113 -15.78 14.89 -5.73
N TYR A 114 -14.47 14.79 -5.52
CA TYR A 114 -13.74 15.77 -4.73
C TYR A 114 -13.93 17.18 -5.30
N PRO A 115 -14.01 18.21 -4.45
CA PRO A 115 -14.07 19.58 -4.94
C PRO A 115 -12.93 19.87 -5.93
N LEU A 116 -13.27 20.57 -7.00
CA LEU A 116 -12.30 20.99 -8.01
C LEU A 116 -11.35 22.03 -7.41
N PHE A 117 -10.11 22.03 -7.87
CA PHE A 117 -9.08 23.03 -7.51
C PHE A 117 -8.74 23.14 -6.02
N THR A 118 -9.19 22.21 -5.18
CA THR A 118 -8.87 22.22 -3.75
C THR A 118 -7.55 21.50 -3.48
N LYS A 119 -6.62 22.17 -2.79
CA LYS A 119 -5.39 21.56 -2.29
C LYS A 119 -5.71 20.59 -1.15
N LYS A 120 -5.13 19.40 -1.16
CA LYS A 120 -5.41 18.34 -0.18
C LYS A 120 -4.13 17.99 0.55
N ASN A 121 -4.10 18.28 1.83
CA ASN A 121 -2.90 18.07 2.65
C ASN A 121 -2.81 16.62 3.16
N ASN A 122 -3.93 15.99 3.52
CA ASN A 122 -3.96 14.62 4.02
C ASN A 122 -4.92 13.77 3.17
N ILE A 123 -4.36 12.75 2.50
CA ILE A 123 -5.12 11.89 1.57
C ILE A 123 -6.14 11.02 2.28
N VAL A 124 -5.80 10.54 3.49
CA VAL A 124 -6.66 9.67 4.31
C VAL A 124 -7.87 10.45 4.81
N LEU A 125 -7.63 11.60 5.47
CA LEU A 125 -8.72 12.43 6.00
C LEU A 125 -9.62 12.96 4.88
N THR A 126 -9.04 13.35 3.74
CA THR A 126 -9.83 13.80 2.59
C THR A 126 -10.72 12.68 2.06
N ALA A 127 -10.19 11.46 1.90
CA ALA A 127 -10.96 10.32 1.41
C ALA A 127 -12.04 9.88 2.42
N LYS A 128 -11.69 9.86 3.72
CA LYS A 128 -12.63 9.58 4.80
C LYS A 128 -13.81 10.53 4.79
N ASN A 129 -13.55 11.85 4.91
CA ASN A 129 -14.60 12.88 4.97
C ASN A 129 -15.48 12.88 3.72
N PHE A 130 -14.89 12.69 2.54
CA PHE A 130 -15.62 12.55 1.30
C PHE A 130 -16.55 11.33 1.34
N THR A 131 -16.06 10.18 1.75
CA THR A 131 -16.85 8.96 1.77
C THR A 131 -17.96 9.05 2.79
N GLU A 132 -17.68 9.49 4.03
CA GLU A 132 -18.65 9.65 5.13
C GLU A 132 -19.82 10.57 4.74
N LYS A 133 -19.53 11.67 4.00
CA LYS A 133 -20.56 12.57 3.48
C LYS A 133 -21.64 11.86 2.67
N PHE A 134 -21.27 10.82 1.90
CA PHE A 134 -22.19 10.12 1.00
C PHE A 134 -22.73 8.82 1.58
N VAL A 135 -21.93 8.08 2.36
CA VAL A 135 -22.42 6.87 3.01
C VAL A 135 -23.24 7.18 4.26
N LYS A 136 -23.13 8.40 4.82
CA LYS A 136 -23.81 8.90 6.01
C LYS A 136 -23.56 8.03 7.25
N SER A 137 -22.34 7.54 7.40
CA SER A 137 -21.87 6.76 8.54
C SER A 137 -20.36 6.92 8.70
N THR A 138 -19.84 6.68 9.89
CA THR A 138 -18.39 6.68 10.16
C THR A 138 -17.68 5.59 9.33
N VAL A 139 -16.58 5.96 8.71
CA VAL A 139 -15.77 5.05 7.89
C VAL A 139 -14.43 4.81 8.57
N SER A 140 -14.09 3.52 8.75
CA SER A 140 -12.76 3.14 9.23
C SER A 140 -11.68 3.56 8.23
N THR A 141 -10.52 3.94 8.75
CA THR A 141 -9.31 4.18 7.93
C THR A 141 -8.43 2.94 7.81
N GLN A 142 -8.74 1.87 8.57
CA GLN A 142 -7.98 0.62 8.56
C GLN A 142 -8.27 -0.17 7.27
N PRO A 143 -7.28 -0.39 6.38
CA PRO A 143 -7.45 -1.24 5.21
C PRO A 143 -7.49 -2.72 5.60
N ILE A 144 -8.12 -3.50 4.75
CA ILE A 144 -8.19 -4.96 4.86
C ILE A 144 -7.95 -5.56 3.48
N ILE A 145 -7.04 -6.53 3.41
CA ILE A 145 -6.85 -7.39 2.24
C ILE A 145 -7.35 -8.79 2.63
N THR A 146 -8.27 -9.31 1.85
CA THR A 146 -8.82 -10.66 2.06
C THR A 146 -8.00 -11.69 1.31
N LEU A 147 -7.57 -12.73 2.00
CA LEU A 147 -6.81 -13.85 1.42
C LEU A 147 -7.61 -15.16 1.48
N ASP A 148 -7.38 -16.02 0.51
CA ASP A 148 -7.84 -17.40 0.59
C ASP A 148 -7.04 -18.13 1.69
N LYS A 149 -7.78 -18.79 2.59
CA LYS A 149 -7.19 -19.56 3.70
C LYS A 149 -6.32 -20.72 3.20
N LYS A 150 -6.65 -21.29 2.06
CA LYS A 150 -5.87 -22.36 1.42
C LYS A 150 -4.49 -21.83 1.03
N ASN A 151 -4.42 -20.68 0.34
CA ASN A 151 -3.16 -20.07 -0.07
C ASN A 151 -2.28 -19.71 1.14
N VAL A 152 -2.89 -19.24 2.23
CA VAL A 152 -2.16 -18.93 3.48
C VAL A 152 -1.58 -20.20 4.11
N LYS A 153 -2.33 -21.31 4.10
CA LYS A 153 -1.86 -22.61 4.60
C LYS A 153 -0.73 -23.17 3.72
N GLU A 154 -0.89 -23.16 2.41
CA GLU A 154 0.12 -23.61 1.45
C GLU A 154 1.44 -22.82 1.60
N ALA A 155 1.35 -21.50 1.75
CA ALA A 155 2.52 -20.66 2.01
C ALA A 155 3.19 -21.03 3.35
N LYS A 156 2.40 -21.31 4.39
CA LYS A 156 2.91 -21.74 5.69
C LYS A 156 3.73 -23.02 5.59
N GLU A 157 3.25 -23.99 4.83
CA GLU A 157 3.93 -25.26 4.61
C GLU A 157 5.17 -25.08 3.72
N LYS A 158 5.02 -24.44 2.57
CA LYS A 158 6.11 -24.22 1.58
C LYS A 158 7.32 -23.50 2.17
N TYR A 159 7.10 -22.49 3.00
CA TYR A 159 8.17 -21.68 3.60
C TYR A 159 8.51 -22.09 5.05
N SER A 160 8.00 -23.25 5.49
CA SER A 160 8.32 -23.85 6.81
C SER A 160 8.12 -22.86 7.97
N PHE A 161 6.96 -22.21 8.01
CA PHE A 161 6.60 -21.33 9.13
C PHE A 161 6.38 -22.17 10.40
N SER A 162 7.31 -22.07 11.34
CA SER A 162 7.31 -22.76 12.64
C SER A 162 7.20 -21.77 13.79
N LYS A 163 6.70 -22.21 14.92
CA LYS A 163 6.68 -21.43 16.17
C LYS A 163 8.06 -21.25 16.81
N ASP A 164 9.03 -22.06 16.40
CA ASP A 164 10.40 -22.00 16.92
C ASP A 164 11.17 -20.77 16.42
N PHE A 165 10.65 -20.13 15.39
CA PHE A 165 11.25 -18.93 14.78
C PHE A 165 10.30 -17.74 14.85
N LYS A 166 10.86 -16.55 15.03
CA LYS A 166 10.16 -15.30 14.69
C LYS A 166 10.30 -15.05 13.19
N HIS A 167 9.20 -14.80 12.53
CA HIS A 167 9.11 -14.56 11.09
C HIS A 167 8.95 -13.06 10.82
N ILE A 168 9.97 -12.43 10.26
CA ILE A 168 10.09 -10.97 10.14
C ILE A 168 10.12 -10.59 8.66
N CYS A 169 9.14 -9.79 8.21
CA CYS A 169 9.16 -9.18 6.88
C CYS A 169 9.99 -7.88 6.94
N ILE A 170 11.08 -7.80 6.18
CA ILE A 170 11.95 -6.61 6.12
C ILE A 170 11.72 -5.86 4.82
N GLY A 171 11.18 -4.64 4.89
CA GLY A 171 10.92 -3.75 3.77
C GLY A 171 12.01 -2.70 3.59
N PHE A 172 13.16 -3.09 3.05
CA PHE A 172 14.32 -2.21 2.87
C PHE A 172 14.25 -1.34 1.60
N SER A 173 13.40 -1.69 0.63
CA SER A 173 13.22 -0.88 -0.58
C SER A 173 12.46 0.42 -0.31
N ALA A 174 12.59 1.40 -1.21
CA ALA A 174 11.78 2.62 -1.20
C ALA A 174 11.72 3.25 -2.59
N SER A 175 10.76 4.15 -2.81
CA SER A 175 10.58 4.87 -4.09
C SER A 175 11.68 5.88 -4.41
N GLY A 176 12.54 6.21 -3.45
CA GLY A 176 13.67 7.13 -3.60
C GLY A 176 14.74 6.91 -2.53
N PRO A 177 15.98 7.34 -2.79
CA PRO A 177 17.11 7.11 -1.88
C PRO A 177 16.97 7.83 -0.54
N THR A 178 16.27 8.97 -0.47
CA THR A 178 16.04 9.75 0.75
C THR A 178 15.06 9.07 1.70
N LYS A 179 14.24 8.12 1.20
CA LYS A 179 13.26 7.35 1.96
C LYS A 179 13.77 5.96 2.31
N ARG A 180 15.04 5.69 2.11
CA ARG A 180 15.64 4.38 2.29
C ARG A 180 16.66 4.43 3.41
N TRP A 181 16.38 3.76 4.52
CA TRP A 181 17.39 3.55 5.56
C TRP A 181 18.53 2.70 5.01
N HIS A 182 19.74 2.88 5.50
CA HIS A 182 20.91 2.18 4.97
C HIS A 182 20.75 0.67 5.07
N ILE A 183 21.13 -0.05 4.02
CA ILE A 183 20.98 -1.50 3.97
C ILE A 183 21.83 -2.19 5.03
N GLU A 184 22.97 -1.62 5.35
CA GLU A 184 23.90 -2.09 6.39
C GLU A 184 23.21 -2.09 7.76
N ASN A 185 22.36 -1.11 8.04
CA ASN A 185 21.59 -1.05 9.27
C ASN A 185 20.51 -2.13 9.33
N TYR A 186 19.86 -2.45 8.20
CA TYR A 186 18.89 -3.56 8.16
C TYR A 186 19.57 -4.91 8.37
N ILE A 187 20.77 -5.11 7.79
CA ILE A 187 21.56 -6.32 7.99
C ILE A 187 21.95 -6.44 9.47
N LYS A 188 22.57 -5.39 10.03
CA LYS A 188 22.93 -5.35 11.46
C LYS A 188 21.72 -5.59 12.36
N LEU A 189 20.56 -5.00 12.04
CA LEU A 189 19.31 -5.20 12.78
C LEU A 189 18.90 -6.69 12.78
N ALA A 190 18.93 -7.32 11.60
CA ALA A 190 18.60 -8.74 11.47
C ALA A 190 19.57 -9.63 12.26
N GLU A 191 20.86 -9.33 12.22
CA GLU A 191 21.90 -10.03 12.99
C GLU A 191 21.69 -9.87 14.50
N GLU A 192 21.44 -8.66 14.99
CA GLU A 192 21.23 -8.40 16.43
C GLU A 192 19.94 -9.03 16.95
N ILE A 193 18.84 -9.03 16.16
CA ILE A 193 17.62 -9.74 16.56
C ILE A 193 17.85 -11.25 16.57
N ASN A 194 18.53 -11.80 15.54
CA ASN A 194 18.77 -13.24 15.44
C ASN A 194 19.69 -13.78 16.54
N LYS A 195 20.59 -12.97 17.12
CA LYS A 195 21.38 -13.32 18.31
C LYS A 195 20.51 -13.50 19.57
N LYS A 196 19.38 -12.80 19.65
CA LYS A 196 18.49 -12.82 20.83
C LYS A 196 17.40 -13.87 20.72
N MET A 197 16.92 -14.15 19.53
CA MET A 197 15.88 -15.13 19.27
C MET A 197 16.00 -15.69 17.85
N PRO A 198 15.76 -17.00 17.60
CA PRO A 198 15.82 -17.58 16.26
C PRO A 198 14.85 -16.89 15.31
N CYS A 199 15.33 -16.43 14.14
CA CYS A 199 14.53 -15.69 13.18
C CYS A 199 14.61 -16.24 11.76
N LYS A 200 13.54 -16.01 10.99
CA LYS A 200 13.50 -16.10 9.53
C LYS A 200 13.13 -14.75 8.97
N PHE A 201 13.83 -14.29 7.95
CA PHE A 201 13.66 -12.96 7.36
C PHE A 201 13.09 -13.05 5.95
N TYR A 202 12.02 -12.33 5.68
CA TYR A 202 11.34 -12.26 4.39
C TYR A 202 11.62 -10.89 3.79
N LEU A 203 12.50 -10.86 2.79
CA LEU A 203 13.08 -9.64 2.25
C LEU A 203 12.16 -9.03 1.18
N ALA A 204 11.47 -7.95 1.52
CA ALA A 204 10.49 -7.27 0.68
C ALA A 204 11.15 -6.16 -0.15
N GLY A 205 11.31 -6.43 -1.43
CA GLY A 205 11.86 -5.55 -2.45
C GLY A 205 11.46 -6.03 -3.85
N GLY A 206 11.83 -5.30 -4.87
CA GLY A 206 11.57 -5.62 -6.27
C GLY A 206 12.85 -5.94 -7.06
N LYS A 207 12.68 -6.25 -8.36
CA LYS A 207 13.80 -6.57 -9.26
C LYS A 207 14.86 -5.46 -9.34
N ASN A 208 14.45 -4.20 -9.14
CA ASN A 208 15.36 -3.06 -9.17
C ASN A 208 16.24 -2.93 -7.92
N ASP A 209 15.95 -3.70 -6.87
CA ASP A 209 16.71 -3.69 -5.61
C ASP A 209 17.78 -4.79 -5.55
N HIS A 210 18.22 -5.32 -6.71
CA HIS A 210 19.12 -6.46 -6.80
C HIS A 210 20.39 -6.33 -5.93
N GLU A 211 21.06 -5.18 -5.98
CA GLU A 211 22.27 -4.92 -5.19
C GLU A 211 22.01 -5.01 -3.67
N LEU A 212 20.85 -4.55 -3.22
CA LEU A 212 20.45 -4.61 -1.82
C LEU A 212 20.21 -6.06 -1.36
N PHE A 213 19.57 -6.86 -2.21
CA PHE A 213 19.42 -8.30 -1.95
C PHE A 213 20.78 -8.99 -1.86
N THR A 214 21.71 -8.67 -2.78
CA THR A 214 23.06 -9.25 -2.78
C THR A 214 23.79 -8.98 -1.46
N LYS A 215 23.69 -7.77 -0.90
CA LYS A 215 24.28 -7.44 0.41
C LYS A 215 23.69 -8.28 1.53
N PHE A 216 22.37 -8.50 1.58
CA PHE A 216 21.72 -9.37 2.55
C PHE A 216 22.21 -10.83 2.42
N PHE A 217 22.29 -11.36 1.20
CA PHE A 217 22.73 -12.73 0.96
C PHE A 217 24.23 -12.96 1.16
N ASN A 218 25.02 -11.90 1.35
CA ASN A 218 26.42 -11.96 1.74
C ASN A 218 26.61 -11.74 3.27
N SER A 219 25.54 -11.65 4.06
CA SER A 219 25.61 -11.44 5.51
C SER A 219 25.56 -12.76 6.30
N SER A 220 25.81 -12.70 7.61
CA SER A 220 25.75 -13.86 8.50
C SER A 220 24.36 -14.48 8.65
N VAL A 221 23.29 -13.73 8.32
CA VAL A 221 21.90 -14.19 8.37
C VAL A 221 21.37 -14.72 7.02
N ALA A 222 22.22 -14.81 6.00
CA ALA A 222 21.85 -15.22 4.64
C ALA A 222 20.99 -16.49 4.57
N ASN A 223 21.38 -17.53 5.32
CA ASN A 223 20.67 -18.83 5.38
C ASN A 223 19.27 -18.75 6.00
N ASN A 224 18.94 -17.63 6.66
CA ASN A 224 17.65 -17.36 7.26
C ASN A 224 16.79 -16.42 6.42
N CYS A 225 17.28 -16.00 5.24
CA CYS A 225 16.63 -15.02 4.38
C CYS A 225 15.89 -15.66 3.20
N ILE A 226 14.68 -15.15 2.93
CA ILE A 226 13.85 -15.51 1.78
C ILE A 226 13.55 -14.23 0.98
N SER A 227 13.86 -14.23 -0.30
CA SER A 227 13.68 -13.05 -1.17
C SER A 227 12.30 -12.99 -1.81
N PHE A 228 11.71 -11.79 -1.87
CA PHE A 228 10.51 -11.52 -2.66
C PHE A 228 10.82 -11.00 -4.08
N LYS A 229 12.08 -10.86 -4.45
CA LYS A 229 12.55 -10.22 -5.69
C LYS A 229 11.83 -10.71 -6.95
N ASP A 230 11.61 -12.02 -7.05
CA ASP A 230 11.03 -12.67 -8.23
C ASP A 230 9.57 -13.09 -8.02
N LEU A 231 8.99 -12.79 -6.86
CA LEU A 231 7.59 -13.05 -6.57
C LEU A 231 6.71 -11.89 -7.04
N THR A 232 5.51 -12.21 -7.46
CA THR A 232 4.44 -11.23 -7.67
C THR A 232 3.91 -10.73 -6.32
N ILE A 233 3.24 -9.59 -6.30
CA ILE A 233 2.58 -9.11 -5.08
C ILE A 233 1.62 -10.15 -4.53
N GLN A 234 0.83 -10.78 -5.40
CA GLN A 234 -0.12 -11.82 -5.02
C GLN A 234 0.54 -12.99 -4.29
N GLU A 235 1.70 -13.47 -4.77
CA GLU A 235 2.43 -14.58 -4.14
C GLU A 235 3.01 -14.20 -2.79
N THR A 236 3.33 -12.92 -2.57
CA THR A 236 3.90 -12.45 -1.29
C THR A 236 2.86 -12.25 -0.20
N LEU A 237 1.59 -11.98 -0.55
CA LEU A 237 0.53 -11.73 0.44
C LEU A 237 0.37 -12.86 1.47
N PRO A 238 0.24 -14.15 1.07
CA PRO A 238 0.11 -15.24 2.03
C PRO A 238 1.38 -15.48 2.84
N ILE A 239 2.56 -15.12 2.34
CA ILE A 239 3.82 -15.19 3.08
C ILE A 239 3.81 -14.12 4.19
N ILE A 240 3.51 -12.86 3.85
CA ILE A 240 3.40 -11.75 4.81
C ILE A 240 2.32 -12.06 5.87
N GLN A 241 1.20 -12.69 5.46
CA GLN A 241 0.14 -13.10 6.40
C GLN A 241 0.65 -14.05 7.49
N ASN A 242 1.65 -14.87 7.20
CA ASN A 242 2.27 -15.77 8.17
C ASN A 242 3.40 -15.11 8.99
N CYS A 243 3.89 -13.92 8.62
CA CYS A 243 4.90 -13.21 9.40
C CYS A 243 4.34 -12.69 10.73
N ASN A 244 5.21 -12.51 11.73
CA ASN A 244 4.90 -11.94 13.03
C ASN A 244 4.81 -10.39 12.94
N ILE A 245 5.76 -9.79 12.21
CA ILE A 245 5.94 -8.34 12.13
C ILE A 245 6.48 -7.93 10.74
N TYR A 246 6.19 -6.69 10.37
CA TYR A 246 6.91 -5.96 9.32
C TYR A 246 7.84 -4.93 9.95
N ILE A 247 9.06 -4.81 9.46
CA ILE A 247 10.01 -3.76 9.82
C ILE A 247 10.54 -3.15 8.53
N GLY A 248 10.39 -1.84 8.33
CA GLY A 248 10.88 -1.27 7.08
C GLY A 248 10.50 0.18 6.83
N ASN A 249 10.85 0.65 5.64
CA ASN A 249 10.57 1.99 5.16
C ASN A 249 9.08 2.18 4.83
N ASP A 250 8.66 3.45 4.69
CA ASP A 250 7.35 3.82 4.12
C ASP A 250 7.28 3.43 2.64
N THR A 251 6.68 2.27 2.37
CA THR A 251 6.53 1.67 1.03
C THR A 251 5.22 0.90 0.90
N GLY A 252 4.93 0.41 -0.32
CA GLY A 252 3.77 -0.46 -0.54
C GLY A 252 3.71 -1.68 0.38
N TRP A 253 4.86 -2.22 0.78
CA TRP A 253 4.96 -3.37 1.67
C TRP A 253 4.47 -3.08 3.10
N LEU A 254 4.75 -1.87 3.61
CA LEU A 254 4.20 -1.39 4.88
C LEU A 254 2.66 -1.44 4.86
N HIS A 255 2.08 -0.85 3.82
CA HIS A 255 0.63 -0.74 3.71
C HIS A 255 -0.04 -2.11 3.52
N ILE A 256 0.56 -3.00 2.73
CA ILE A 256 0.12 -4.40 2.58
C ILE A 256 0.15 -5.10 3.95
N SER A 257 1.27 -5.01 4.67
CA SER A 257 1.43 -5.67 5.97
C SER A 257 0.41 -5.16 6.99
N SER A 258 0.16 -3.85 7.01
CA SER A 258 -0.87 -3.23 7.85
C SER A 258 -2.28 -3.71 7.48
N ALA A 259 -2.59 -3.85 6.18
CA ALA A 259 -3.88 -4.36 5.71
C ALA A 259 -4.09 -5.86 5.97
N LEU A 260 -3.00 -6.60 6.17
CA LEU A 260 -2.97 -7.99 6.64
C LEU A 260 -2.90 -8.09 8.18
N HIS A 261 -3.17 -6.98 8.89
CA HIS A 261 -3.21 -6.90 10.36
C HIS A 261 -1.89 -7.28 11.05
N LYS A 262 -0.74 -7.08 10.39
CA LYS A 262 0.57 -7.27 11.03
C LYS A 262 0.94 -6.05 11.86
N LYS A 263 1.65 -6.25 12.99
CA LYS A 263 2.40 -5.17 13.63
C LYS A 263 3.43 -4.66 12.63
N CYS A 264 3.53 -3.35 12.42
CA CYS A 264 4.42 -2.75 11.42
C CYS A 264 5.28 -1.69 12.09
N LEU A 265 6.58 -1.93 12.25
CA LEU A 265 7.53 -0.89 12.62
C LEU A 265 7.97 -0.16 11.36
N ALA A 266 7.53 1.09 11.21
CA ALA A 266 7.69 1.88 9.99
C ALA A 266 8.63 3.05 10.20
N LEU A 267 9.67 3.14 9.35
CA LEU A 267 10.65 4.22 9.37
C LEU A 267 10.22 5.31 8.39
N PHE A 268 9.86 6.47 8.94
CA PHE A 268 9.48 7.65 8.18
C PHE A 268 10.62 8.67 8.19
N MET A 269 11.25 8.91 7.04
CA MET A 269 12.46 9.73 6.92
C MET A 269 12.30 10.93 6.00
N ASP A 270 11.41 10.83 5.01
CA ASP A 270 11.24 11.85 3.96
C ASP A 270 9.87 11.71 3.27
N SER A 271 8.85 11.39 4.04
CA SER A 271 7.46 11.31 3.57
C SER A 271 6.49 11.76 4.66
N PRO A 272 5.31 12.30 4.31
CA PRO A 272 4.34 12.81 5.27
C PRO A 272 3.80 11.71 6.19
N ALA A 273 4.30 11.65 7.43
CA ALA A 273 3.93 10.62 8.39
C ALA A 273 2.44 10.66 8.74
N GLN A 274 1.87 11.84 8.93
CA GLN A 274 0.43 12.02 9.16
C GLN A 274 -0.47 11.47 8.04
N ALA A 275 0.02 11.47 6.79
CA ALA A 275 -0.77 11.02 5.66
C ALA A 275 -0.64 9.51 5.39
N TYR A 276 0.51 8.93 5.73
CA TYR A 276 0.85 7.56 5.35
C TYR A 276 1.11 6.62 6.53
N GLY A 277 1.31 7.16 7.75
CA GLY A 277 1.68 6.36 8.93
C GLY A 277 0.57 6.21 9.96
N THR A 278 -0.35 7.18 10.10
CA THR A 278 -1.26 7.26 11.25
C THR A 278 -2.67 6.73 10.99
N TYR A 279 -2.94 6.26 9.79
CA TYR A 279 -4.28 5.78 9.41
C TYR A 279 -4.61 4.39 10.00
N SER A 280 -3.63 3.65 10.48
CA SER A 280 -3.78 2.30 11.00
C SER A 280 -3.14 2.15 12.38
N ARG A 281 -3.87 1.55 13.32
CA ARG A 281 -3.37 1.21 14.67
C ARG A 281 -2.27 0.15 14.68
N ASN A 282 -2.03 -0.52 13.55
CA ASN A 282 -1.02 -1.55 13.45
C ASN A 282 0.36 -0.97 13.06
N ILE A 283 0.46 0.33 12.77
CA ILE A 283 1.69 1.00 12.37
C ILE A 283 2.28 1.73 13.58
N TYR A 284 3.50 1.35 13.92
CA TYR A 284 4.35 1.94 14.95
C TYR A 284 5.44 2.74 14.28
N LEU A 285 5.54 4.03 14.58
CA LEU A 285 6.37 4.96 13.82
C LEU A 285 7.75 5.15 14.47
N VAL A 286 8.76 5.26 13.61
CA VAL A 286 10.09 5.74 13.96
C VAL A 286 10.39 6.95 13.09
N PHE A 287 10.83 8.03 13.73
CA PHE A 287 11.20 9.29 13.12
C PHE A 287 12.69 9.55 13.25
N PRO A 288 13.26 10.43 12.42
CA PRO A 288 14.59 10.99 12.63
C PRO A 288 14.68 11.69 13.98
N GLU A 289 15.85 11.71 14.58
CA GLU A 289 16.07 12.43 15.83
C GLU A 289 15.69 13.92 15.70
N GLY A 290 14.89 14.40 16.64
CA GLY A 290 14.36 15.77 16.66
C GLY A 290 13.09 15.97 15.81
N GLU A 291 12.63 14.95 15.07
CA GLU A 291 11.40 15.03 14.27
C GLU A 291 10.23 14.33 14.97
N THR A 292 9.02 14.74 14.59
CA THR A 292 7.75 14.19 15.06
C THR A 292 6.89 13.73 13.88
N GLU A 293 5.69 13.24 14.18
CA GLU A 293 4.67 12.91 13.17
C GLU A 293 4.30 14.14 12.31
N GLU A 294 4.22 15.31 12.93
CA GLU A 294 3.82 16.56 12.28
C GLU A 294 4.93 17.16 11.42
N THR A 295 6.20 17.03 11.87
CA THR A 295 7.35 17.63 11.20
C THR A 295 7.96 16.74 10.13
N THR A 296 7.75 15.42 10.19
CA THR A 296 8.25 14.49 9.18
C THR A 296 7.39 14.56 7.91
N THR A 297 7.93 15.23 6.89
CA THR A 297 7.25 15.50 5.60
C THR A 297 8.16 15.20 4.42
N HIS A 298 7.75 15.61 3.22
CA HIS A 298 8.66 15.66 2.07
C HIS A 298 9.77 16.70 2.33
N ASN A 299 11.00 16.36 1.98
CA ASN A 299 12.23 17.15 2.20
C ASN A 299 12.74 17.19 3.65
N THR A 300 12.25 16.33 4.54
CA THR A 300 12.84 16.12 5.87
C THR A 300 14.27 15.58 5.75
N LEU A 301 14.54 14.72 4.73
CA LEU A 301 15.87 14.16 4.43
C LEU A 301 16.56 13.50 5.65
N GLY A 302 15.77 12.88 6.52
CA GLY A 302 16.18 12.44 7.86
C GLY A 302 16.80 11.05 7.95
N LYS A 303 17.16 10.38 6.83
CA LYS A 303 17.60 8.97 6.86
C LYS A 303 18.86 8.74 7.73
N GLU A 304 19.77 9.71 7.80
CA GLU A 304 20.99 9.62 8.60
C GLU A 304 20.72 9.82 10.12
N LYS A 305 19.55 10.33 10.47
CA LYS A 305 19.13 10.62 11.85
C LYS A 305 18.20 9.55 12.42
N ILE A 306 17.99 8.44 11.72
CA ILE A 306 17.26 7.29 12.30
C ILE A 306 18.20 6.53 13.22
N SER A 307 17.94 6.59 14.53
CA SER A 307 18.71 5.86 15.54
C SER A 307 18.54 4.35 15.38
N PHE A 308 19.67 3.64 15.24
CA PHE A 308 19.71 2.19 15.17
C PHE A 308 19.18 1.56 16.46
N GLU A 309 19.60 2.09 17.61
CA GLU A 309 19.24 1.62 18.94
C GLU A 309 17.72 1.71 19.18
N ASN A 310 17.11 2.80 18.73
CA ASN A 310 15.67 3.00 18.83
C ASN A 310 14.92 1.98 17.94
N VAL A 311 15.39 1.75 16.71
CA VAL A 311 14.78 0.74 15.82
C VAL A 311 14.91 -0.66 16.41
N LEU A 312 16.09 -1.02 16.92
CA LEU A 312 16.35 -2.33 17.56
C LEU A 312 15.46 -2.52 18.79
N SER A 313 15.43 -1.56 19.72
CA SER A 313 14.59 -1.64 20.93
C SER A 313 13.12 -1.84 20.59
N LYS A 314 12.55 -0.97 19.74
CA LYS A 314 11.16 -1.09 19.32
C LYS A 314 10.87 -2.40 18.56
N SER A 315 11.83 -2.90 17.78
CA SER A 315 11.67 -4.19 17.09
C SER A 315 11.53 -5.34 18.08
N LEU A 316 12.37 -5.36 19.12
CA LEU A 316 12.33 -6.37 20.16
C LEU A 316 11.05 -6.30 21.00
N ASP A 317 10.61 -5.10 21.36
CA ASP A 317 9.37 -4.88 22.10
C ASP A 317 8.13 -5.39 21.34
N LEU A 318 8.11 -5.19 20.01
CA LEU A 318 7.00 -5.65 19.18
C LEU A 318 7.03 -7.14 18.87
N LEU A 319 8.20 -7.81 18.98
CA LEU A 319 8.40 -9.25 18.78
C LEU A 319 8.08 -10.07 20.04
N ASN A 320 8.20 -9.48 21.20
CA ASN A 320 7.79 -10.08 22.47
C ASN A 320 6.26 -10.02 22.64
#